data_4c20b706ac88f8eb38d3d3ac83da0a3d
#
_entry.id   4c20b706ac88f8eb38d3d3ac83da0a3d
#
_cell.length_a   1.000
_cell.length_b   1.000
_cell.length_c   1.000
_cell.angle_alpha   90.00
_cell.angle_beta   90.00
_cell.angle_gamma   90.00
#
_symmetry.space_group_name_H-M   'P 1'
#
loop_
_entity.id
_entity.type
_entity.pdbx_description
1 polymer ?
#
loop_
_entity_poly.entity_id
_entity_poly.type
_entity_poly.pdbx_seq_one_letter_code
_entity_poly.pdbx_strand_id
1 'polypeptide(L)'
;MAKILIVEDDAAIAAIERDYLSVSGFEVEIAEDGNSGLRKGSTGSYDLILLDLMLPEMDGFEVCRRLREKTDIPILMVTARREDIDKIRGLGLGADDYIEKPFSPGVLVARVKANLNQYKRLTGREKEPSEISLGGVRINTGTHRVFVDGKEIELKNKEYKLLLFLMLNVDLVFDRETLYEKVWGLDALGDNATVAVHINRLREKIEKDPAKPRYIETVWGAGYRFRGC
;
A
#
# COMPACT_ATOMS: atom_id res chain seq x y z
N MET A 1 -9.76 6.60 9.59
CA MET A 1 -8.49 6.15 10.23
C MET A 1 -8.64 4.66 10.40
N ALA A 2 -7.65 3.83 9.98
CA ALA A 2 -7.80 2.39 10.15
C ALA A 2 -7.59 2.01 11.62
N LYS A 3 -8.41 1.07 12.10
CA LYS A 3 -8.38 0.60 13.49
C LYS A 3 -7.76 -0.80 13.55
N ILE A 4 -6.73 -0.95 14.41
CA ILE A 4 -5.94 -2.17 14.56
C ILE A 4 -6.18 -2.75 15.96
N LEU A 5 -6.43 -4.05 16.03
CA LEU A 5 -6.43 -4.81 17.28
C LEU A 5 -5.08 -5.49 17.43
N ILE A 6 -4.40 -5.28 18.55
CA ILE A 6 -3.22 -6.02 18.99
C ILE A 6 -3.67 -7.06 20.02
N VAL A 7 -3.28 -8.30 19.84
CA VAL A 7 -3.50 -9.40 20.80
C VAL A 7 -2.13 -9.88 21.25
N GLU A 8 -1.69 -9.41 22.41
CA GLU A 8 -0.34 -9.58 22.97
C GLU A 8 -0.43 -9.57 24.49
N ASP A 9 0.12 -10.55 25.16
CA ASP A 9 0.08 -10.67 26.62
C ASP A 9 1.22 -9.91 27.32
N ASP A 10 2.34 -9.68 26.62
CA ASP A 10 3.41 -8.82 27.14
C ASP A 10 3.04 -7.34 26.96
N ALA A 11 2.70 -6.70 28.09
CA ALA A 11 2.30 -5.29 28.12
C ALA A 11 3.38 -4.32 27.57
N ALA A 12 4.67 -4.66 27.69
CA ALA A 12 5.77 -3.83 27.19
C ALA A 12 5.85 -3.93 25.66
N ILE A 13 5.72 -5.12 25.10
CA ILE A 13 5.70 -5.35 23.65
C ILE A 13 4.46 -4.69 23.05
N ALA A 14 3.28 -4.94 23.62
CA ALA A 14 2.03 -4.34 23.18
C ALA A 14 2.06 -2.80 23.17
N ALA A 15 2.68 -2.18 24.20
CA ALA A 15 2.85 -0.75 24.27
C ALA A 15 3.75 -0.21 23.15
N ILE A 16 4.87 -0.89 22.86
CA ILE A 16 5.79 -0.53 21.77
C ILE A 16 5.08 -0.61 20.43
N GLU A 17 4.40 -1.71 20.15
CA GLU A 17 3.64 -1.90 18.90
C GLU A 17 2.57 -0.81 18.71
N ARG A 18 1.78 -0.57 19.77
CA ARG A 18 0.76 0.50 19.79
C ARG A 18 1.37 1.86 19.46
N ASP A 19 2.45 2.24 20.12
CA ASP A 19 3.04 3.56 20.00
C ASP A 19 3.54 3.80 18.56
N TYR A 20 4.22 2.83 17.95
CA TYR A 20 4.67 2.94 16.55
C TYR A 20 3.52 2.98 15.55
N LEU A 21 2.47 2.20 15.76
CA LEU A 21 1.29 2.23 14.90
C LEU A 21 0.51 3.53 15.07
N SER A 22 0.37 4.05 16.30
CA SER A 22 -0.33 5.31 16.58
C SER A 22 0.39 6.51 15.94
N VAL A 23 1.73 6.59 16.05
CA VAL A 23 2.54 7.61 15.36
C VAL A 23 2.39 7.49 13.83
N SER A 24 2.15 6.28 13.32
CA SER A 24 1.93 6.04 11.89
C SER A 24 0.51 6.32 11.40
N GLY A 25 -0.37 6.84 12.28
CA GLY A 25 -1.71 7.29 11.94
C GLY A 25 -2.78 6.21 12.06
N PHE A 26 -2.58 5.17 12.86
CA PHE A 26 -3.59 4.15 13.14
C PHE A 26 -4.26 4.36 14.50
N GLU A 27 -5.53 3.98 14.62
CA GLU A 27 -6.18 3.79 15.91
C GLU A 27 -5.86 2.37 16.40
N VAL A 28 -5.42 2.23 17.66
CA VAL A 28 -4.94 0.95 18.17
C VAL A 28 -5.67 0.59 19.47
N GLU A 29 -6.14 -0.64 19.56
CA GLU A 29 -6.69 -1.23 20.77
C GLU A 29 -5.92 -2.52 21.11
N ILE A 30 -5.70 -2.79 22.40
CA ILE A 30 -4.96 -3.94 22.89
C ILE A 30 -5.93 -4.92 23.55
N ALA A 31 -5.68 -6.21 23.34
CA ALA A 31 -6.24 -7.34 24.08
C ALA A 31 -5.07 -8.13 24.68
N GLU A 32 -5.10 -8.38 25.98
CA GLU A 32 -3.99 -8.95 26.75
C GLU A 32 -4.00 -10.48 26.78
N ASP A 33 -4.99 -11.11 26.16
CA ASP A 33 -5.16 -12.56 26.10
C ASP A 33 -5.97 -13.01 24.88
N GLY A 34 -5.88 -14.29 24.52
CA GLY A 34 -6.56 -14.86 23.38
C GLY A 34 -8.08 -14.79 23.43
N ASN A 35 -8.69 -14.92 24.63
CA ASN A 35 -10.14 -14.86 24.82
C ASN A 35 -10.65 -13.42 24.56
N SER A 36 -9.99 -12.41 25.10
CA SER A 36 -10.32 -11.01 24.87
C SER A 36 -10.08 -10.61 23.41
N GLY A 37 -8.99 -11.08 22.81
CA GLY A 37 -8.68 -10.93 21.39
C GLY A 37 -9.79 -11.49 20.48
N LEU A 38 -10.23 -12.70 20.76
CA LEU A 38 -11.32 -13.35 20.02
C LEU A 38 -12.66 -12.58 20.17
N ARG A 39 -13.02 -12.15 21.39
CA ARG A 39 -14.24 -11.34 21.60
C ARG A 39 -14.20 -10.05 20.83
N LYS A 40 -13.12 -9.25 20.99
CA LYS A 40 -12.97 -7.96 20.33
C LYS A 40 -12.88 -8.12 18.80
N GLY A 41 -12.03 -9.01 18.30
CA GLY A 41 -11.83 -9.25 16.88
C GLY A 41 -13.09 -9.73 16.14
N SER A 42 -14.01 -10.37 16.85
CA SER A 42 -15.30 -10.83 16.30
C SER A 42 -16.35 -9.71 16.14
N THR A 43 -16.11 -8.50 16.62
CA THR A 43 -17.09 -7.39 16.56
C THR A 43 -17.23 -6.74 15.19
N GLY A 44 -16.30 -6.99 14.28
CA GLY A 44 -16.23 -6.31 12.97
C GLY A 44 -15.79 -4.85 13.03
N SER A 45 -15.25 -4.39 14.18
CA SER A 45 -14.87 -2.98 14.42
C SER A 45 -13.42 -2.67 14.04
N TYR A 46 -12.65 -3.64 13.57
CA TYR A 46 -11.24 -3.49 13.24
C TYR A 46 -11.01 -3.73 11.75
N ASP A 47 -9.94 -3.11 11.24
CA ASP A 47 -9.50 -3.24 9.86
C ASP A 47 -8.36 -4.27 9.71
N LEU A 48 -7.66 -4.60 10.82
CA LEU A 48 -6.56 -5.56 10.86
C LEU A 48 -6.34 -6.04 12.31
N ILE A 49 -5.87 -7.28 12.45
CA ILE A 49 -5.48 -7.87 13.74
C ILE A 49 -3.99 -8.22 13.69
N LEU A 50 -3.23 -7.76 14.69
CA LEU A 50 -1.91 -8.30 15.05
C LEU A 50 -2.13 -9.33 16.13
N LEU A 51 -1.56 -10.53 15.98
CA LEU A 51 -1.83 -11.66 16.86
C LEU A 51 -0.53 -12.36 17.24
N ASP A 52 -0.18 -12.33 18.53
CA ASP A 52 0.89 -13.20 19.02
C ASP A 52 0.42 -14.66 19.04
N LEU A 53 1.33 -15.56 18.70
CA LEU A 53 1.10 -16.99 18.79
C LEU A 53 1.28 -17.53 20.20
N MET A 54 2.12 -16.88 21.01
CA MET A 54 2.53 -17.36 22.33
C MET A 54 1.63 -16.82 23.46
N LEU A 55 0.32 -16.79 23.23
CA LEU A 55 -0.62 -16.31 24.24
C LEU A 55 -0.87 -17.35 25.33
N PRO A 56 -1.12 -16.93 26.58
CA PRO A 56 -1.56 -17.82 27.66
C PRO A 56 -2.99 -18.31 27.41
N GLU A 57 -3.32 -19.45 27.98
CA GLU A 57 -4.65 -20.10 27.97
C GLU A 57 -5.15 -20.54 26.59
N MET A 58 -5.16 -19.66 25.59
CA MET A 58 -5.60 -19.97 24.23
C MET A 58 -4.48 -19.63 23.23
N ASP A 59 -3.92 -20.66 22.59
CA ASP A 59 -2.90 -20.52 21.55
C ASP A 59 -3.38 -19.61 20.40
N GLY A 60 -2.51 -18.71 19.94
CA GLY A 60 -2.80 -17.78 18.84
C GLY A 60 -3.24 -18.48 17.55
N PHE A 61 -2.81 -19.71 17.28
CA PHE A 61 -3.34 -20.48 16.15
C PHE A 61 -4.84 -20.78 16.30
N GLU A 62 -5.29 -21.13 17.51
CA GLU A 62 -6.71 -21.37 17.76
C GLU A 62 -7.51 -20.07 17.69
N VAL A 63 -6.95 -18.95 18.19
CA VAL A 63 -7.56 -17.61 18.06
C VAL A 63 -7.73 -17.27 16.58
N CYS A 64 -6.68 -17.43 15.76
CA CYS A 64 -6.71 -17.16 14.32
C CYS A 64 -7.80 -17.99 13.62
N ARG A 65 -7.82 -19.30 13.85
CA ARG A 65 -8.82 -20.22 13.28
C ARG A 65 -10.25 -19.77 13.57
N ARG A 66 -10.54 -19.45 14.84
CA ARG A 66 -11.88 -19.01 15.28
C ARG A 66 -12.25 -17.63 14.77
N LEU A 67 -11.27 -16.72 14.62
CA LEU A 67 -11.50 -15.41 14.02
C LEU A 67 -11.84 -15.57 12.54
N ARG A 68 -11.15 -16.45 11.81
CA ARG A 68 -11.41 -16.70 10.39
C ARG A 68 -12.81 -17.22 10.08
N GLU A 69 -13.44 -17.90 11.04
CA GLU A 69 -14.85 -18.28 10.92
C GLU A 69 -15.84 -17.11 10.97
N LYS A 70 -15.36 -15.91 11.39
CA LYS A 70 -16.20 -14.74 11.67
C LYS A 70 -15.81 -13.48 10.91
N THR A 71 -14.58 -13.41 10.41
CA THR A 71 -14.07 -12.20 9.75
C THR A 71 -13.05 -12.52 8.67
N ASP A 72 -13.08 -11.69 7.60
CA ASP A 72 -12.12 -11.74 6.49
C ASP A 72 -11.04 -10.65 6.59
N ILE A 73 -11.03 -9.83 7.67
CA ILE A 73 -10.00 -8.80 7.83
C ILE A 73 -8.60 -9.41 7.96
N PRO A 74 -7.53 -8.71 7.56
CA PRO A 74 -6.18 -9.24 7.65
C PRO A 74 -5.79 -9.60 9.08
N ILE A 75 -5.22 -10.79 9.25
CA ILE A 75 -4.62 -11.27 10.50
C ILE A 75 -3.12 -11.48 10.25
N LEU A 76 -2.29 -10.68 10.92
CA LEU A 76 -0.84 -10.79 10.90
C LEU A 76 -0.37 -11.47 12.17
N MET A 77 0.28 -12.60 12.04
CA MET A 77 0.88 -13.31 13.17
C MET A 77 2.22 -12.68 13.53
N VAL A 78 2.43 -12.36 14.80
CA VAL A 78 3.67 -11.79 15.33
C VAL A 78 4.20 -12.74 16.40
N THR A 79 5.41 -13.32 16.22
CA THR A 79 5.86 -14.36 17.16
C THR A 79 7.38 -14.54 17.16
N ALA A 80 7.90 -15.06 18.28
CA ALA A 80 9.30 -15.47 18.43
C ALA A 80 9.59 -16.87 17.84
N ARG A 81 8.59 -17.62 17.40
CA ARG A 81 8.77 -18.95 16.80
C ARG A 81 9.37 -18.83 15.41
N ARG A 82 10.47 -19.55 15.19
CA ARG A 82 11.28 -19.50 13.94
C ARG A 82 11.06 -20.72 13.04
N GLU A 83 10.32 -21.71 13.50
CA GLU A 83 10.14 -22.96 12.74
C GLU A 83 9.27 -22.71 11.50
N ASP A 84 9.74 -23.15 10.35
CA ASP A 84 9.00 -23.01 9.08
C ASP A 84 7.66 -23.76 9.13
N ILE A 85 7.55 -24.81 9.94
CA ILE A 85 6.32 -25.56 10.17
C ILE A 85 5.25 -24.67 10.81
N ASP A 86 5.60 -23.82 11.78
CA ASP A 86 4.66 -22.90 12.41
C ASP A 86 4.18 -21.81 11.44
N LYS A 87 5.06 -21.32 10.56
CA LYS A 87 4.70 -20.37 9.48
C LYS A 87 3.72 -20.99 8.49
N ILE A 88 4.01 -22.20 8.02
CA ILE A 88 3.13 -22.95 7.10
C ILE A 88 1.79 -23.23 7.75
N ARG A 89 1.78 -23.62 9.03
CA ARG A 89 0.55 -23.88 9.79
C ARG A 89 -0.28 -22.62 9.93
N GLY A 90 0.33 -21.47 10.29
CA GLY A 90 -0.38 -20.20 10.44
C GLY A 90 -1.05 -19.74 9.15
N LEU A 91 -0.34 -19.78 8.03
CA LEU A 91 -0.89 -19.46 6.72
C LEU A 91 -1.99 -20.45 6.30
N GLY A 92 -1.83 -21.75 6.59
CA GLY A 92 -2.85 -22.77 6.34
C GLY A 92 -4.11 -22.61 7.18
N LEU A 93 -4.05 -21.94 8.34
CA LEU A 93 -5.18 -21.61 9.20
C LEU A 93 -5.85 -20.27 8.87
N GLY A 94 -5.33 -19.55 7.85
CA GLY A 94 -5.94 -18.34 7.34
C GLY A 94 -5.27 -17.04 7.79
N ALA A 95 -4.05 -17.07 8.33
CA ALA A 95 -3.25 -15.85 8.49
C ALA A 95 -2.85 -15.29 7.12
N ASP A 96 -2.80 -13.97 7.00
CA ASP A 96 -2.45 -13.29 5.75
C ASP A 96 -0.95 -13.00 5.66
N ASP A 97 -0.27 -12.83 6.80
CA ASP A 97 1.16 -12.57 6.86
C ASP A 97 1.75 -12.97 8.22
N TYR A 98 3.08 -12.93 8.30
CA TYR A 98 3.84 -13.37 9.44
C TYR A 98 4.99 -12.40 9.74
N ILE A 99 5.17 -12.03 11.00
CA ILE A 99 6.25 -11.16 11.48
C ILE A 99 7.04 -11.87 12.57
N GLU A 100 8.34 -12.07 12.36
CA GLU A 100 9.22 -12.72 13.32
C GLU A 100 9.77 -11.71 14.33
N LYS A 101 9.68 -12.02 15.63
CA LYS A 101 10.35 -11.29 16.73
C LYS A 101 11.81 -11.74 16.84
N PRO A 102 12.80 -10.82 17.03
CA PRO A 102 12.64 -9.37 17.14
C PRO A 102 12.53 -8.71 15.76
N PHE A 103 11.63 -7.76 15.61
CA PHE A 103 11.44 -6.98 14.40
C PHE A 103 11.76 -5.50 14.62
N SER A 104 12.12 -4.80 13.55
CA SER A 104 12.18 -3.34 13.62
C SER A 104 10.80 -2.73 13.50
N PRO A 105 10.51 -1.62 14.20
CA PRO A 105 9.21 -0.93 14.10
C PRO A 105 8.81 -0.57 12.68
N GLY A 106 9.78 -0.18 11.85
CA GLY A 106 9.53 0.12 10.44
C GLY A 106 9.01 -1.09 9.64
N VAL A 107 9.48 -2.31 9.95
CA VAL A 107 8.99 -3.55 9.33
C VAL A 107 7.56 -3.83 9.72
N LEU A 108 7.21 -3.68 11.02
CA LEU A 108 5.85 -3.85 11.51
C LEU A 108 4.88 -2.91 10.75
N VAL A 109 5.17 -1.61 10.74
CA VAL A 109 4.34 -0.60 10.09
C VAL A 109 4.21 -0.86 8.58
N ALA A 110 5.31 -1.22 7.91
CA ALA A 110 5.30 -1.51 6.47
C ALA A 110 4.41 -2.72 6.14
N ARG A 111 4.47 -3.81 6.92
CA ARG A 111 3.64 -5.00 6.73
C ARG A 111 2.17 -4.73 7.02
N VAL A 112 1.86 -3.99 8.08
CA VAL A 112 0.49 -3.57 8.38
C VAL A 112 -0.11 -2.76 7.23
N LYS A 113 0.63 -1.76 6.71
CA LYS A 113 0.20 -0.97 5.54
C LYS A 113 -0.01 -1.83 4.29
N ALA A 114 0.92 -2.74 4.00
CA ALA A 114 0.83 -3.62 2.85
C ALA A 114 -0.41 -4.52 2.89
N ASN A 115 -0.68 -5.15 4.04
CA ASN A 115 -1.83 -6.04 4.20
C ASN A 115 -3.16 -5.29 4.19
N LEU A 116 -3.25 -4.13 4.84
CA LEU A 116 -4.43 -3.27 4.75
C LEU A 116 -4.71 -2.86 3.29
N ASN A 117 -3.71 -2.46 2.54
CA ASN A 117 -3.86 -2.07 1.14
C ASN A 117 -4.27 -3.26 0.26
N GLN A 118 -3.68 -4.43 0.48
CA GLN A 118 -4.07 -5.65 -0.24
C GLN A 118 -5.52 -6.02 0.03
N TYR A 119 -5.94 -6.02 1.30
CA TYR A 119 -7.31 -6.33 1.69
C TYR A 119 -8.32 -5.36 1.08
N LYS A 120 -8.03 -4.05 1.13
CA LYS A 120 -8.89 -3.03 0.52
C LYS A 120 -9.06 -3.24 -0.98
N ARG A 121 -7.97 -3.57 -1.70
CA ARG A 121 -8.03 -3.90 -3.14
C ARG A 121 -8.92 -5.12 -3.41
N LEU A 122 -8.75 -6.18 -2.63
CA LEU A 122 -9.50 -7.43 -2.81
C LEU A 122 -10.98 -7.28 -2.48
N THR A 123 -11.32 -6.46 -1.47
CA THR A 123 -12.70 -6.27 -1.02
C THR A 123 -13.43 -5.11 -1.71
N GLY A 124 -12.74 -4.39 -2.61
CA GLY A 124 -13.29 -3.19 -3.25
C GLY A 124 -13.58 -2.04 -2.25
N ARG A 125 -13.07 -2.12 -1.01
CA ARG A 125 -13.21 -1.07 0.01
C ARG A 125 -12.29 0.13 -0.22
N GLU A 126 -11.26 0.00 -1.05
CA GLU A 126 -10.62 1.15 -1.66
C GLU A 126 -11.43 1.56 -2.90
N LYS A 127 -12.33 2.47 -2.70
CA LYS A 127 -12.43 3.57 -3.63
C LYS A 127 -11.25 4.50 -3.33
N GLU A 128 -10.00 4.13 -3.72
CA GLU A 128 -9.14 5.19 -4.25
C GLU A 128 -10.05 5.96 -5.21
N PRO A 129 -9.94 7.30 -5.30
CA PRO A 129 -10.67 7.98 -6.34
C PRO A 129 -10.31 7.23 -7.62
N SER A 130 -11.25 6.38 -8.08
CA SER A 130 -11.05 5.55 -9.29
C SER A 130 -10.79 6.45 -10.48
N GLU A 131 -10.74 7.75 -10.23
CA GLU A 131 -10.58 8.81 -11.18
C GLU A 131 -9.75 9.97 -10.60
N ILE A 132 -8.59 10.21 -11.20
CA ILE A 132 -7.74 11.37 -10.95
C ILE A 132 -7.96 12.32 -12.10
N SER A 133 -8.39 13.55 -11.81
CA SER A 133 -8.65 14.57 -12.82
C SER A 133 -7.87 15.85 -12.51
N LEU A 134 -7.02 16.26 -13.44
CA LEU A 134 -6.18 17.46 -13.34
C LEU A 134 -6.10 18.17 -14.70
N GLY A 135 -6.53 19.40 -14.75
CA GLY A 135 -6.34 20.30 -15.90
C GLY A 135 -6.95 19.84 -17.24
N GLY A 136 -7.85 18.85 -17.25
CA GLY A 136 -8.43 18.26 -18.47
C GLY A 136 -7.91 16.84 -18.78
N VAL A 137 -6.87 16.38 -18.07
CA VAL A 137 -6.41 14.99 -18.10
C VAL A 137 -7.10 14.21 -16.99
N ARG A 138 -7.69 13.07 -17.31
CA ARG A 138 -8.43 12.21 -16.40
C ARG A 138 -7.96 10.76 -16.55
N ILE A 139 -7.60 10.14 -15.44
CA ILE A 139 -7.19 8.73 -15.37
C ILE A 139 -8.19 7.98 -14.49
N ASN A 140 -8.76 6.90 -15.01
CA ASN A 140 -9.45 5.92 -14.19
C ASN A 140 -8.47 4.81 -13.82
N THR A 141 -8.10 4.75 -12.53
CA THR A 141 -7.07 3.81 -12.03
C THR A 141 -7.57 2.38 -11.98
N GLY A 142 -8.88 2.17 -11.83
CA GLY A 142 -9.49 0.84 -11.81
C GLY A 142 -9.59 0.18 -13.19
N THR A 143 -9.87 0.99 -14.23
CA THR A 143 -10.01 0.49 -15.62
C THR A 143 -8.78 0.76 -16.48
N HIS A 144 -7.79 1.49 -15.99
CA HIS A 144 -6.60 1.97 -16.71
C HIS A 144 -6.92 2.86 -17.93
N ARG A 145 -8.12 3.43 -17.99
CA ARG A 145 -8.55 4.31 -19.08
C ARG A 145 -8.09 5.74 -18.82
N VAL A 146 -7.65 6.42 -19.86
CA VAL A 146 -7.17 7.80 -19.81
C VAL A 146 -7.96 8.66 -20.78
N PHE A 147 -8.35 9.85 -20.35
CA PHE A 147 -9.10 10.81 -21.14
C PHE A 147 -8.39 12.16 -21.11
N VAL A 148 -8.41 12.85 -22.24
CA VAL A 148 -7.91 14.23 -22.39
C VAL A 148 -9.02 15.07 -23.02
N ASP A 149 -9.43 16.14 -22.34
CA ASP A 149 -10.55 17.00 -22.73
C ASP A 149 -11.82 16.17 -23.11
N GLY A 150 -12.09 15.11 -22.32
CA GLY A 150 -13.23 14.20 -22.48
C GLY A 150 -13.07 13.11 -23.55
N LYS A 151 -12.00 13.14 -24.36
CA LYS A 151 -11.72 12.11 -25.37
C LYS A 151 -10.81 11.03 -24.80
N GLU A 152 -11.20 9.78 -24.95
CA GLU A 152 -10.36 8.64 -24.56
C GLU A 152 -9.12 8.53 -25.43
N ILE A 153 -7.95 8.30 -24.79
CA ILE A 153 -6.67 8.08 -25.46
C ILE A 153 -6.06 6.74 -25.00
N GLU A 154 -5.35 6.10 -25.90
CA GLU A 154 -4.65 4.86 -25.60
C GLU A 154 -3.18 5.13 -25.24
N LEU A 155 -2.77 4.67 -24.05
CA LEU A 155 -1.39 4.72 -23.58
C LEU A 155 -0.79 3.32 -23.46
N LYS A 156 0.48 3.19 -23.83
CA LYS A 156 1.25 1.98 -23.53
C LYS A 156 1.51 1.90 -22.03
N ASN A 157 1.74 0.69 -21.49
CA ASN A 157 1.89 0.45 -20.06
C ASN A 157 2.89 1.41 -19.37
N LYS A 158 4.06 1.68 -19.97
CA LYS A 158 5.06 2.58 -19.38
C LYS A 158 4.66 4.05 -19.48
N GLU A 159 3.97 4.45 -20.55
CA GLU A 159 3.40 5.80 -20.70
C GLU A 159 2.31 6.03 -19.65
N TYR A 160 1.42 5.04 -19.44
CA TYR A 160 0.40 5.08 -18.40
C TYR A 160 1.01 5.22 -17.00
N LYS A 161 1.99 4.37 -16.66
CA LYS A 161 2.65 4.43 -15.34
C LYS A 161 3.36 5.75 -15.10
N LEU A 162 4.03 6.29 -16.12
CA LEU A 162 4.73 7.57 -16.04
C LEU A 162 3.75 8.73 -15.83
N LEU A 163 2.65 8.77 -16.60
CA LEU A 163 1.60 9.77 -16.46
C LEU A 163 0.94 9.71 -15.08
N LEU A 164 0.56 8.50 -14.64
CA LEU A 164 -0.04 8.29 -13.33
C LEU A 164 0.89 8.74 -12.20
N PHE A 165 2.16 8.38 -12.24
CA PHE A 165 3.14 8.79 -11.23
C PHE A 165 3.27 10.32 -11.17
N LEU A 166 3.37 10.99 -12.30
CA LEU A 166 3.47 12.45 -12.35
C LEU A 166 2.19 13.15 -11.86
N MET A 167 1.01 12.63 -12.21
CA MET A 167 -0.28 13.18 -11.76
C MET A 167 -0.54 12.95 -10.26
N LEU A 168 -0.05 11.86 -9.68
CA LEU A 168 -0.10 11.64 -8.23
C LEU A 168 0.84 12.55 -7.44
N ASN A 169 1.85 13.12 -8.10
CA ASN A 169 2.87 13.99 -7.52
C ASN A 169 2.87 15.36 -8.21
N VAL A 170 1.70 15.96 -8.32
CA VAL A 170 1.50 17.24 -9.01
C VAL A 170 2.42 18.33 -8.46
N ASP A 171 2.96 19.18 -9.36
CA ASP A 171 3.88 20.26 -9.08
C ASP A 171 5.26 19.88 -8.48
N LEU A 172 5.49 18.58 -8.20
CA LEU A 172 6.81 18.10 -7.80
C LEU A 172 7.69 17.82 -9.03
N VAL A 173 8.96 18.23 -8.94
CA VAL A 173 9.95 18.01 -10.00
C VAL A 173 10.71 16.71 -9.73
N PHE A 174 10.79 15.85 -10.73
CA PHE A 174 11.55 14.61 -10.67
C PHE A 174 12.60 14.57 -11.77
N ASP A 175 13.81 14.21 -11.40
CA ASP A 175 14.88 13.96 -12.35
C ASP A 175 14.65 12.67 -13.16
N ARG A 176 15.45 12.45 -14.20
CA ARG A 176 15.30 11.28 -15.09
C ARG A 176 15.58 9.96 -14.36
N GLU A 177 16.53 9.96 -13.44
CA GLU A 177 16.94 8.77 -12.71
C GLU A 177 15.82 8.30 -11.78
N THR A 178 15.28 9.21 -10.98
CA THR A 178 14.10 8.94 -10.12
C THR A 178 12.91 8.46 -10.92
N LEU A 179 12.58 9.11 -12.04
CA LEU A 179 11.47 8.67 -12.91
C LEU A 179 11.72 7.28 -13.51
N TYR A 180 12.96 7.00 -13.89
CA TYR A 180 13.33 5.69 -14.41
C TYR A 180 13.13 4.60 -13.36
N GLU A 181 13.67 4.77 -12.16
CA GLU A 181 13.52 3.83 -11.06
C GLU A 181 12.05 3.57 -10.70
N LYS A 182 11.25 4.64 -10.56
CA LYS A 182 9.84 4.54 -10.16
C LYS A 182 8.95 3.86 -11.20
N VAL A 183 9.25 4.03 -12.48
CA VAL A 183 8.40 3.51 -13.57
C VAL A 183 8.91 2.19 -14.14
N TRP A 184 10.24 1.98 -14.20
CA TRP A 184 10.86 0.76 -14.78
C TRP A 184 11.36 -0.21 -13.73
N GLY A 185 11.69 0.25 -12.53
CA GLY A 185 12.24 -0.53 -11.41
C GLY A 185 13.77 -0.46 -11.35
N LEU A 186 14.33 -0.78 -10.18
CA LEU A 186 15.78 -0.73 -9.91
C LEU A 186 16.59 -1.74 -10.77
N ASP A 187 15.99 -2.86 -11.12
CA ASP A 187 16.66 -3.94 -11.89
C ASP A 187 16.49 -3.80 -13.39
N ALA A 188 15.91 -2.73 -13.89
CA ALA A 188 15.70 -2.53 -15.31
C ALA A 188 17.03 -2.21 -16.02
N LEU A 189 17.47 -3.11 -16.87
CA LEU A 189 18.62 -2.91 -17.77
C LEU A 189 18.24 -1.90 -18.86
N GLY A 190 18.52 -0.63 -18.63
CA GLY A 190 18.22 0.45 -19.59
C GLY A 190 18.80 1.79 -19.16
N ASP A 191 18.78 2.75 -20.08
CA ASP A 191 19.28 4.10 -19.88
C ASP A 191 18.11 5.04 -19.46
N ASN A 192 18.38 5.94 -18.53
CA ASN A 192 17.46 7.01 -18.12
C ASN A 192 17.11 7.97 -19.29
N ALA A 193 17.86 7.95 -20.41
CA ALA A 193 17.47 8.58 -21.68
C ALA A 193 16.11 8.10 -22.20
N THR A 194 15.70 6.87 -21.86
CA THR A 194 14.40 6.30 -22.18
C THR A 194 13.24 7.13 -21.63
N VAL A 195 13.42 7.80 -20.49
CA VAL A 195 12.40 8.67 -19.88
C VAL A 195 12.04 9.82 -20.83
N ALA A 196 13.03 10.48 -21.43
CA ALA A 196 12.77 11.60 -22.34
C ALA A 196 11.96 11.18 -23.57
N VAL A 197 12.20 9.99 -24.10
CA VAL A 197 11.43 9.42 -25.21
C VAL A 197 9.97 9.19 -24.81
N HIS A 198 9.71 8.64 -23.62
CA HIS A 198 8.35 8.41 -23.12
C HIS A 198 7.64 9.73 -22.76
N ILE A 199 8.32 10.72 -22.23
CA ILE A 199 7.78 12.07 -22.02
C ILE A 199 7.32 12.69 -23.35
N ASN A 200 8.14 12.61 -24.39
CA ASN A 200 7.76 13.14 -25.70
C ASN A 200 6.55 12.41 -26.29
N ARG A 201 6.50 11.06 -26.20
CA ARG A 201 5.34 10.28 -26.64
C ARG A 201 4.07 10.59 -25.84
N LEU A 202 4.19 10.84 -24.54
CA LEU A 202 3.07 11.30 -23.72
C LEU A 202 2.58 12.66 -24.19
N ARG A 203 3.50 13.63 -24.39
CA ARG A 203 3.14 14.96 -24.89
C ARG A 203 2.40 14.91 -26.24
N GLU A 204 2.87 14.07 -27.16
CA GLU A 204 2.18 13.85 -28.44
C GLU A 204 0.72 13.39 -28.28
N LYS A 205 0.40 12.73 -27.17
CA LYS A 205 -0.94 12.19 -26.92
C LYS A 205 -1.83 13.05 -26.04
N ILE A 206 -1.23 13.81 -25.10
CA ILE A 206 -2.00 14.57 -24.10
C ILE A 206 -1.96 16.08 -24.30
N GLU A 207 -0.96 16.62 -25.00
CA GLU A 207 -0.81 18.07 -25.21
C GLU A 207 -1.44 18.49 -26.54
N LYS A 208 -1.99 19.70 -26.59
CA LYS A 208 -2.44 20.29 -27.85
C LYS A 208 -1.26 20.68 -28.76
N ASP A 209 -0.14 21.11 -28.16
CA ASP A 209 1.12 21.42 -28.82
C ASP A 209 2.26 20.80 -27.98
N PRO A 210 2.85 19.68 -28.44
CA PRO A 210 3.94 19.03 -27.73
C PRO A 210 5.19 19.91 -27.53
N ALA A 211 5.39 20.92 -28.38
CA ALA A 211 6.49 21.88 -28.26
C ALA A 211 6.25 22.94 -27.19
N LYS A 212 4.97 23.17 -26.83
CA LYS A 212 4.54 24.08 -25.77
C LYS A 212 3.65 23.37 -24.76
N PRO A 213 4.22 22.42 -24.00
CA PRO A 213 3.45 21.56 -23.14
C PRO A 213 2.77 22.33 -22.01
N ARG A 214 1.49 22.02 -21.80
CA ARG A 214 0.67 22.59 -20.73
C ARG A 214 0.73 21.72 -19.46
N TYR A 215 0.72 20.40 -19.64
CA TYR A 215 0.60 19.42 -18.55
C TYR A 215 1.97 18.96 -18.05
N ILE A 216 2.83 18.45 -18.96
CA ILE A 216 4.14 17.93 -18.56
C ILE A 216 5.23 18.96 -18.92
N GLU A 217 5.66 19.72 -17.92
CA GLU A 217 6.69 20.74 -18.07
C GLU A 217 8.10 20.15 -17.94
N THR A 218 9.05 20.67 -18.74
CA THR A 218 10.48 20.46 -18.52
C THR A 218 11.02 21.56 -17.61
N VAL A 219 11.55 21.18 -16.46
CA VAL A 219 12.29 22.07 -15.57
C VAL A 219 13.77 21.92 -15.90
N TRP A 220 14.32 22.87 -16.64
CA TRP A 220 15.69 22.79 -17.14
C TRP A 220 16.71 22.58 -16.03
N GLY A 221 17.58 21.59 -16.20
CA GLY A 221 18.58 21.19 -15.22
C GLY A 221 18.05 20.34 -14.06
N ALA A 222 16.71 20.19 -13.88
CA ALA A 222 16.10 19.45 -12.76
C ALA A 222 15.26 18.25 -13.19
N GLY A 223 14.57 18.29 -14.34
CA GLY A 223 13.77 17.15 -14.80
C GLY A 223 12.38 17.52 -15.33
N TYR A 224 11.35 16.79 -14.88
CA TYR A 224 9.98 16.93 -15.35
C TYR A 224 9.00 17.04 -14.19
N ARG A 225 7.89 17.77 -14.40
CA ARG A 225 6.76 17.82 -13.48
C ARG A 225 5.43 17.85 -14.22
N PHE A 226 4.36 17.38 -13.58
CA PHE A 226 3.00 17.64 -14.03
C PHE A 226 2.49 18.90 -13.34
N ARG A 227 1.95 19.86 -14.10
CA ARG A 227 1.41 21.13 -13.56
C ARG A 227 -0.01 20.94 -13.07
N GLY A 228 -0.27 21.35 -11.83
CA GLY A 228 -1.62 21.49 -11.30
C GLY A 228 -2.28 22.75 -11.87
N CYS A 229 -2.96 22.67 -12.99
CA CYS A 229 -3.63 23.81 -13.60
C CYS A 229 -4.80 24.33 -12.80
#